data_58ecbbca49bd042df80b28b673fa4d99
#
_entry.id   58ecbbca49bd042df80b28b673fa4d99
#
_cell.length_a   1.000
_cell.length_b   1.000
_cell.length_c   1.000
_cell.angle_alpha   90.00
_cell.angle_beta   90.00
_cell.angle_gamma   90.00
#
_symmetry.space_group_name_H-M   'P 1'
#
loop_
_entity.id
_entity.type
_entity.pdbx_description
1 polymer ?
#
loop_
_entity_poly.entity_id
_entity_poly.type
_entity_poly.pdbx_seq_one_letter_code
_entity_poly.pdbx_strand_id
1 'polypeptide(L)'
;MSDALGLLETKSFAAMVEASDAMVKAAKVELIGYEKIGGGYVTAIIRGDVAAVKAATEAGARSAEKIGELVAVHVIPRPHANVDLVLPLGRDSQPVTSSARKTKEVRA
;
A
#
# COMPACT_ATOMS: atom_id res chain seq x y z
N MET A 1 5.30 -16.95 -10.62
CA MET A 1 5.03 -16.56 -9.48
C MET A 1 4.39 -15.26 -9.47
N SER A 2 3.51 -15.00 -8.71
CA SER A 2 2.89 -13.76 -8.76
C SER A 2 3.22 -12.98 -7.56
N ASP A 3 3.36 -11.72 -7.74
CA ASP A 3 3.60 -10.80 -6.71
C ASP A 3 2.31 -10.16 -6.34
N ALA A 4 2.29 -9.47 -5.27
CA ALA A 4 1.16 -8.67 -4.88
C ALA A 4 1.68 -7.34 -4.40
N LEU A 5 0.81 -6.37 -4.41
CA LEU A 5 1.10 -5.08 -3.86
C LEU A 5 0.21 -4.88 -2.66
N GLY A 6 0.74 -4.25 -1.66
CA GLY A 6 -0.05 -3.87 -0.51
C GLY A 6 0.01 -2.38 -0.36
N LEU A 7 -1.12 -1.77 -0.06
CA LEU A 7 -1.17 -0.35 0.18
C LEU A 7 -1.77 -0.13 1.54
N LEU A 8 -1.15 0.72 2.32
CA LEU A 8 -1.66 1.02 3.63
C LEU A 8 -1.64 2.52 3.78
N GLU A 9 -2.77 3.09 4.12
CA GLU A 9 -2.90 4.53 4.22
C GLU A 9 -3.23 4.94 5.63
N THR A 10 -2.53 5.94 6.14
CA THR A 10 -2.78 6.47 7.47
C THR A 10 -2.97 7.97 7.38
N LYS A 11 -3.47 8.56 8.44
CA LYS A 11 -3.61 9.97 8.45
C LYS A 11 -2.43 10.65 9.08
N SER A 12 -1.50 9.99 9.60
CA SER A 12 -0.34 10.64 10.16
C SER A 12 0.94 9.96 9.72
N PHE A 13 1.97 10.74 9.58
CA PHE A 13 3.26 10.18 9.20
C PHE A 13 3.83 9.35 10.33
N ALA A 14 3.56 9.71 11.57
CA ALA A 14 4.04 8.94 12.70
C ALA A 14 3.44 7.55 12.70
N ALA A 15 2.14 7.44 12.41
CA ALA A 15 1.51 6.14 12.32
C ALA A 15 2.09 5.34 11.17
N MET A 16 2.45 6.03 10.09
CA MET A 16 3.00 5.35 8.93
C MET A 16 4.39 4.80 9.21
N VAL A 17 5.20 5.51 9.97
CA VAL A 17 6.53 5.03 10.28
C VAL A 17 6.44 3.76 11.11
N GLU A 18 5.55 3.73 12.08
CA GLU A 18 5.37 2.54 12.88
C GLU A 18 4.80 1.41 12.07
N ALA A 19 3.86 1.70 11.21
CA ALA A 19 3.26 0.67 10.39
C ALA A 19 4.27 0.08 9.42
N SER A 20 5.12 0.91 8.85
CA SER A 20 6.10 0.43 7.91
C SER A 20 7.10 -0.50 8.58
N ASP A 21 7.50 -0.13 9.77
CA ASP A 21 8.42 -0.96 10.50
C ASP A 21 7.77 -2.31 10.82
N ALA A 22 6.53 -2.29 11.22
CA ALA A 22 5.82 -3.52 11.53
C ALA A 22 5.66 -4.38 10.28
N MET A 23 5.43 -3.76 9.14
CA MET A 23 5.23 -4.52 7.91
C MET A 23 6.49 -5.25 7.50
N VAL A 24 7.62 -4.57 7.49
CA VAL A 24 8.83 -5.22 7.02
C VAL A 24 9.38 -6.20 8.03
N LYS A 25 8.97 -6.10 9.28
CA LYS A 25 9.38 -7.09 10.26
C LYS A 25 8.47 -8.30 10.27
N ALA A 26 7.25 -8.17 9.85
CA ALA A 26 6.29 -9.25 9.93
C ALA A 26 6.44 -10.26 8.82
N ALA A 27 6.90 -9.86 7.66
CA ALA A 27 6.97 -10.76 6.53
C ALA A 27 7.98 -10.26 5.52
N LYS A 28 8.33 -11.10 4.58
CA LYS A 28 9.34 -10.75 3.62
C LYS A 28 8.70 -9.94 2.52
N VAL A 29 8.66 -8.66 2.70
CA VAL A 29 8.10 -7.73 1.72
C VAL A 29 9.09 -6.59 1.52
N GLU A 30 8.94 -5.92 0.42
CA GLU A 30 9.77 -4.79 0.09
C GLU A 30 8.95 -3.52 0.18
N LEU A 31 9.41 -2.54 0.89
CA LEU A 31 8.73 -1.26 0.94
C LEU A 31 9.15 -0.48 -0.28
N ILE A 32 8.24 -0.23 -1.19
CA ILE A 32 8.55 0.46 -2.39
C ILE A 32 8.65 1.94 -2.15
N GLY A 33 7.81 2.47 -1.35
CA GLY A 33 7.90 3.88 -1.04
C GLY A 33 6.66 4.41 -0.35
N TYR A 34 6.69 5.71 -0.10
CA TYR A 34 5.56 6.38 0.49
C TYR A 34 5.06 7.45 -0.44
N GLU A 35 3.80 7.75 -0.33
CA GLU A 35 3.27 8.85 -1.07
C GLU A 35 2.51 9.72 -0.13
N LYS A 36 2.85 10.99 -0.05
CA LYS A 36 2.13 11.93 0.79
C LYS A 36 1.08 12.59 -0.05
N ILE A 37 -0.16 12.46 0.37
CA ILE A 37 -1.22 12.94 -0.44
C ILE A 37 -1.68 14.30 -0.05
N GLY A 38 -1.43 14.75 1.09
CA GLY A 38 -1.89 16.06 1.52
C GLY A 38 -2.82 15.86 2.69
N GLY A 39 -3.00 16.87 3.48
CA GLY A 39 -3.87 16.80 4.63
C GLY A 39 -3.38 15.84 5.70
N GLY A 40 -2.12 15.46 5.67
CA GLY A 40 -1.58 14.52 6.63
C GLY A 40 -1.70 13.07 6.22
N TYR A 41 -2.31 12.80 5.07
CA TYR A 41 -2.49 11.41 4.62
C TYR A 41 -1.22 10.90 3.95
N VAL A 42 -0.87 9.68 4.26
CA VAL A 42 0.32 9.05 3.70
C VAL A 42 -0.04 7.63 3.31
N THR A 43 0.42 7.21 2.15
CA THR A 43 0.22 5.84 1.69
C THR A 43 1.57 5.18 1.55
N ALA A 44 1.69 3.97 2.09
CA ALA A 44 2.88 3.16 1.87
C ALA A 44 2.54 2.06 0.89
N ILE A 45 3.49 1.71 0.06
CA ILE A 45 3.32 0.66 -0.93
C ILE A 45 4.36 -0.40 -0.69
N ILE A 46 3.92 -1.64 -0.52
CA ILE A 46 4.84 -2.75 -0.35
C ILE A 46 4.58 -3.79 -1.42
N ARG A 47 5.54 -4.65 -1.64
CA ARG A 47 5.45 -5.68 -2.65
C ARG A 47 6.01 -7.00 -2.13
N GLY A 48 5.45 -8.11 -2.55
CA GLY A 48 5.96 -9.43 -2.20
C GLY A 48 4.94 -10.49 -2.59
N ASP A 49 5.11 -11.71 -2.07
CA ASP A 49 4.21 -12.74 -2.31
C ASP A 49 2.90 -12.41 -1.70
N VAL A 50 1.84 -12.91 -2.18
CA VAL A 50 0.49 -12.58 -1.71
C VAL A 50 0.35 -12.85 -0.21
N ALA A 51 0.79 -14.00 0.24
CA ALA A 51 0.67 -14.33 1.66
C ALA A 51 1.50 -13.38 2.51
N ALA A 52 2.68 -13.04 2.03
CA ALA A 52 3.55 -12.14 2.77
C ALA A 52 2.95 -10.74 2.83
N VAL A 53 2.39 -10.28 1.74
CA VAL A 53 1.78 -8.96 1.71
C VAL A 53 0.56 -8.91 2.62
N LYS A 54 -0.22 -9.98 2.66
CA LYS A 54 -1.35 -10.00 3.57
C LYS A 54 -0.91 -9.95 5.01
N ALA A 55 0.08 -10.76 5.35
CA ALA A 55 0.58 -10.77 6.72
C ALA A 55 1.16 -9.42 7.10
N ALA A 56 1.90 -8.82 6.17
CA ALA A 56 2.54 -7.54 6.45
C ALA A 56 1.49 -6.45 6.64
N THR A 57 0.50 -6.39 5.76
CA THR A 57 -0.48 -5.32 5.86
C THR A 57 -1.32 -5.46 7.12
N GLU A 58 -1.57 -6.68 7.56
CA GLU A 58 -2.30 -6.87 8.81
C GLU A 58 -1.49 -6.38 9.99
N ALA A 59 -0.21 -6.68 9.99
CA ALA A 59 0.66 -6.22 11.07
C ALA A 59 0.76 -4.70 11.05
N GLY A 60 0.89 -4.13 9.86
CA GLY A 60 0.97 -2.68 9.75
C GLY A 60 -0.30 -1.99 10.21
N ALA A 61 -1.43 -2.56 9.86
CA ALA A 61 -2.70 -1.99 10.25
C ALA A 61 -2.86 -1.97 11.77
N ARG A 62 -2.52 -3.08 12.41
CA ARG A 62 -2.61 -3.14 13.87
C ARG A 62 -1.68 -2.13 14.51
N SER A 63 -0.50 -1.98 13.95
CA SER A 63 0.46 -1.06 14.51
C SER A 63 0.02 0.38 14.32
N ALA A 64 -0.51 0.68 13.16
CA ALA A 64 -0.97 2.04 12.87
C ALA A 64 -2.13 2.43 13.78
N GLU A 65 -3.00 1.51 14.03
CA GLU A 65 -4.15 1.80 14.87
C GLU A 65 -3.78 2.18 16.28
N LYS A 66 -2.65 1.70 16.75
CA LYS A 66 -2.24 2.04 18.09
C LYS A 66 -1.72 3.46 18.19
N ILE A 67 -1.22 3.98 17.11
CA ILE A 67 -0.62 5.30 17.13
C ILE A 67 -1.57 6.37 16.65
N GLY A 68 -2.26 6.10 15.58
CA GLY A 68 -3.08 7.11 15.00
C GLY A 68 -4.15 6.50 14.17
N GLU A 69 -4.48 7.09 13.06
CA GLU A 69 -5.60 6.67 12.31
C GLU A 69 -5.25 5.87 11.13
N LEU A 70 -5.74 4.67 11.07
CA LEU A 70 -5.63 3.86 9.90
C LEU A 70 -6.77 4.23 9.00
N VAL A 71 -6.47 4.55 7.77
CA VAL A 71 -7.49 4.96 6.83
C VAL A 71 -7.91 3.82 5.93
N ALA A 72 -6.97 3.08 5.38
CA ALA A 72 -7.31 2.03 4.44
C ALA A 72 -6.18 1.05 4.27
N VAL A 73 -6.53 -0.16 3.89
CA VAL A 73 -5.57 -1.19 3.58
C VAL A 73 -6.09 -1.93 2.37
N HIS A 74 -5.23 -2.12 1.37
CA HIS A 74 -5.63 -2.88 0.19
C HIS A 74 -4.54 -3.84 -0.19
N VAL A 75 -4.92 -5.01 -0.65
CA VAL A 75 -3.97 -5.98 -1.18
C VAL A 75 -4.39 -6.26 -2.61
N ILE A 76 -3.47 -6.06 -3.53
CA ILE A 76 -3.76 -6.20 -4.94
C ILE A 76 -2.87 -7.29 -5.51
N PRO A 77 -3.40 -8.42 -5.86
CA PRO A 77 -2.60 -9.47 -6.47
C PRO A 77 -2.24 -9.05 -7.88
N ARG A 78 -1.01 -9.27 -8.29
CA ARG A 78 -0.59 -8.89 -9.62
C ARG A 78 -0.69 -10.07 -10.52
N PRO A 79 -1.62 -10.08 -11.38
CA PRO A 79 -1.83 -11.19 -12.24
C PRO A 79 -0.71 -11.41 -13.13
N HIS A 80 -0.20 -10.47 -13.70
CA HIS A 80 0.85 -10.70 -14.49
C HIS A 80 1.53 -9.56 -14.56
N ALA A 81 1.74 -8.87 -15.21
CA ALA A 81 2.47 -7.89 -15.24
C ALA A 81 1.97 -6.71 -15.51
N ASN A 82 1.00 -6.35 -15.67
CA ASN A 82 0.60 -5.08 -16.09
C ASN A 82 0.10 -4.17 -15.05
N VAL A 83 0.17 -4.53 -13.80
CA VAL A 83 -0.31 -3.66 -12.75
C VAL A 83 0.44 -2.37 -12.72
N ASP A 84 1.71 -2.39 -13.00
CA ASP A 84 2.51 -1.18 -12.98
C ASP A 84 2.03 -0.16 -13.97
N LEU A 85 1.39 -0.58 -15.00
CA LEU A 85 0.89 0.34 -15.98
C LEU A 85 -0.38 1.01 -15.50
N VAL A 86 -1.05 0.41 -14.56
CA VAL A 86 -2.28 0.95 -14.11
C VAL A 86 -2.16 1.71 -12.82
N LEU A 87 -1.28 1.30 -11.96
CA LEU A 87 -1.11 1.94 -10.68
C LEU A 87 0.05 2.86 -10.70
N PRO A 88 -0.07 3.98 -10.10
CA PRO A 88 1.03 4.91 -10.09
C PRO A 88 2.01 4.55 -9.05
N LEU A 89 2.66 3.57 -9.07
CA LEU A 89 3.58 3.15 -8.09
C LEU A 89 4.67 4.09 -7.81
N GLY A 90 4.41 5.20 -7.38
CA GLY A 90 5.49 6.09 -7.09
C GLY A 90 5.95 6.87 -8.19
N ARG A 91 5.44 6.86 -9.38
CA ARG A 91 5.95 7.58 -10.37
C ARG A 91 4.92 8.48 -10.65
N ASP A 92 5.05 9.32 -11.30
CA ASP A 92 4.15 10.27 -11.63
C ASP A 92 3.01 9.74 -12.11
N SER A 93 2.55 9.22 -11.74
CA SER A 93 1.41 8.85 -12.04
C SER A 93 0.71 9.05 -13.09
N GLN A 94 0.45 8.70 -13.61
CA GLN A 94 -0.16 8.84 -14.59
C GLN A 94 -1.27 8.11 -14.44
N PRO A 95 -2.10 8.32 -14.37
CA PRO A 95 -3.27 7.90 -14.15
C PRO A 95 -3.71 6.90 -14.95
N VAL A 96 -3.97 6.42 -14.98
CA VAL A 96 -4.30 5.54 -15.68
C VAL A 96 -5.30 5.58 -16.19
N THR A 97 -5.90 5.79 -16.28
CA THR A 97 -6.72 5.89 -16.56
C THR A 97 -7.50 5.72 -16.61
N SER A 98 -8.01 5.57 -16.22
CA SER A 98 -8.60 5.57 -15.96
C SER A 98 -9.07 5.22 -15.62
N SER A 99 -9.33 5.05 -15.59
CA SER A 99 -9.58 4.76 -15.11
C SER A 99 -9.63 4.62 -14.34
N ALA A 100 -9.62 4.73 -14.18
CA ALA A 100 -9.43 4.66 -13.44
C ALA A 100 -9.65 4.85 -12.70
N ARG A 101 -10.05 5.14 -12.55
CA ARG A 101 -10.18 5.34 -11.86
C ARG A 101 -10.61 5.12 -11.53
N LYS A 102 -11.00 4.85 -11.68
CA LYS A 102 -11.31 4.53 -11.31
C LYS A 102 -11.02 4.23 -10.61
N THR A 103 -10.76 4.13 -10.52
CA THR A 103 -10.46 3.84 -9.89
C THR A 103 -10.55 3.82 -9.17
N LYS A 104 -10.89 3.91 -8.85
CA LYS A 104 -11.01 3.83 -8.10
C LYS A 104 -11.45 3.09 -7.94
N GLU A 105 -11.88 2.42 -8.33
CA GLU A 105 -12.25 1.63 -8.21
C GLU A 105 -11.63 0.63 -8.00
N VAL A 106 -11.33 0.38 -8.16
CA VAL A 106 -10.61 -0.53 -7.98
C VAL A 106 -10.49 -0.72 -6.67
N ARG A 107 -10.87 -0.16 -5.97
CA ARG A 107 -10.69 -0.17 -4.80
C ARG A 107 -11.60 -0.86 -4.26
N ALA A 108 -11.81 -1.39 -4.25
CA ALA A 108 -12.63 -1.93 -3.88
C ALA A 108 -12.81 -2.54 -3.62
#